data_3db51725281e7e397ffca5527fc6fa38
#
_entry.id   3db51725281e7e397ffca5527fc6fa38
#
_cell.length_a   1.000
_cell.length_b   1.000
_cell.length_c   1.000
_cell.angle_alpha   90.00
_cell.angle_beta   90.00
_cell.angle_gamma   90.00
#
_symmetry.space_group_name_H-M   'P 1'
#
loop_
_entity.id
_entity.type
_entity.pdbx_description
1 polymer ?
#
loop_
_entity_poly.entity_id
_entity_poly.type
_entity_poly.pdbx_seq_one_letter_code
_entity_poly.pdbx_strand_id
1 'polypeptide(L)'
;MAFDPGEVSKASRFHALMRLVRIEHTLFSLPYAYAGALLSGFSVTWKEIILMSLALLGLRTAALAYNNIADIDIDSLNPRTWNRPLIKGAVKISDAWWLVVVGSVLYFVSAVLLNIWTALLSPIPWLLALAYPQSKRKHSFPHLHLGLTLAMAVAGGTIAVAGNASLLEALLRVPWAFFFGVLFWVAGFDTIYALMDYEFDVKHGVGSIPARFGIKKALDIALAFHLIAIALFGLAVPLYGLGRVYLAGWFIASVLILYENYLARKSLENVPKAFNLNIPIGLILTLSAIADKLLGGI
;
A
#
# COMPACT_ATOMS: atom_id res chain seq x y z
N MET A 1 0.80 -24.07 29.45
CA MET A 1 -0.58 -23.64 29.73
C MET A 1 -1.28 -23.53 28.40
N ALA A 2 -2.24 -24.41 28.12
CA ALA A 2 -3.06 -24.35 26.92
C ALA A 2 -4.00 -23.13 27.07
N PHE A 3 -4.01 -22.26 26.06
CA PHE A 3 -4.86 -21.08 26.01
C PHE A 3 -6.30 -21.55 25.73
N ASP A 4 -7.22 -21.29 26.65
CA ASP A 4 -8.65 -21.59 26.45
C ASP A 4 -9.25 -20.53 25.53
N PRO A 5 -9.74 -20.90 24.33
CA PRO A 5 -10.36 -19.95 23.40
C PRO A 5 -11.69 -19.36 23.89
N GLY A 6 -12.24 -19.85 25.00
CA GLY A 6 -13.57 -19.48 25.51
C GLY A 6 -13.63 -18.15 26.26
N GLU A 7 -12.51 -17.62 26.76
CA GLU A 7 -12.50 -16.45 27.67
C GLU A 7 -12.11 -15.11 27.03
N VAL A 8 -11.95 -15.04 25.72
CA VAL A 8 -11.67 -13.75 25.08
C VAL A 8 -12.93 -12.89 25.09
N SER A 9 -12.97 -11.83 25.90
CA SER A 9 -14.10 -10.90 25.92
C SER A 9 -14.40 -10.35 24.51
N LYS A 10 -15.66 -10.01 24.20
CA LYS A 10 -16.05 -9.43 22.89
C LYS A 10 -15.20 -8.21 22.51
N ALA A 11 -14.82 -7.38 23.49
CA ALA A 11 -13.92 -6.23 23.29
C ALA A 11 -12.51 -6.66 22.91
N SER A 12 -11.97 -7.71 23.50
CA SER A 12 -10.67 -8.29 23.16
C SER A 12 -10.66 -8.87 21.72
N ARG A 13 -11.76 -9.54 21.31
CA ARG A 13 -11.91 -10.08 19.95
C ARG A 13 -12.02 -8.97 18.90
N PHE A 14 -12.77 -7.91 19.18
CA PHE A 14 -12.86 -6.75 18.29
C PHE A 14 -11.48 -6.10 18.08
N HIS A 15 -10.72 -5.86 19.14
CA HIS A 15 -9.34 -5.35 19.02
C HIS A 15 -8.43 -6.28 18.22
N ALA A 16 -8.57 -7.60 18.40
CA ALA A 16 -7.80 -8.57 17.64
C ALA A 16 -8.13 -8.52 16.12
N LEU A 17 -9.41 -8.34 15.76
CA LEU A 17 -9.84 -8.14 14.37
C LEU A 17 -9.29 -6.83 13.78
N MET A 18 -9.34 -5.72 14.52
CA MET A 18 -8.75 -4.44 14.07
C MET A 18 -7.24 -4.56 13.85
N ARG A 19 -6.53 -5.27 14.74
CA ARG A 19 -5.10 -5.56 14.58
C ARG A 19 -4.81 -6.47 13.39
N LEU A 20 -5.71 -7.41 13.07
CA LEU A 20 -5.56 -8.30 11.92
C LEU A 20 -5.55 -7.51 10.60
N VAL A 21 -6.46 -6.55 10.46
CA VAL A 21 -6.60 -5.72 9.25
C VAL A 21 -5.80 -4.43 9.29
N ARG A 22 -5.06 -4.17 10.40
CA ARG A 22 -4.22 -2.97 10.55
C ARG A 22 -4.93 -1.72 10.03
N ILE A 23 -6.07 -1.40 10.62
CA ILE A 23 -6.96 -0.35 10.12
C ILE A 23 -6.26 1.01 10.00
N GLU A 24 -5.29 1.27 10.87
CA GLU A 24 -4.43 2.48 10.83
C GLU A 24 -3.67 2.62 9.50
N HIS A 25 -3.30 1.51 8.87
CA HIS A 25 -2.63 1.53 7.57
C HIS A 25 -3.59 1.83 6.41
N THR A 26 -4.91 1.72 6.61
CA THR A 26 -5.89 2.11 5.59
C THR A 26 -5.87 3.61 5.37
N LEU A 27 -5.72 4.40 6.44
CA LEU A 27 -5.57 5.85 6.37
C LEU A 27 -4.34 6.28 5.56
N PHE A 28 -3.29 5.46 5.56
CA PHE A 28 -2.08 5.70 4.78
C PHE A 28 -2.28 5.61 3.25
N SER A 29 -3.25 4.82 2.79
CA SER A 29 -3.49 4.61 1.34
C SER A 29 -4.52 5.57 0.74
N LEU A 30 -5.40 6.14 1.57
CA LEU A 30 -6.44 7.10 1.12
C LEU A 30 -5.86 8.31 0.37
N PRO A 31 -4.78 8.95 0.85
CA PRO A 31 -4.21 10.11 0.17
C PRO A 31 -3.77 9.82 -1.28
N TYR A 32 -3.36 8.58 -1.60
CA TYR A 32 -2.97 8.23 -2.99
C TYR A 32 -4.16 8.24 -3.94
N ALA A 33 -5.31 7.73 -3.50
CA ALA A 33 -6.54 7.76 -4.30
C ALA A 33 -7.01 9.19 -4.52
N TYR A 34 -6.97 10.02 -3.49
CA TYR A 34 -7.35 11.43 -3.60
C TYR A 34 -6.38 12.24 -4.46
N ALA A 35 -5.06 11.98 -4.36
CA ALA A 35 -4.08 12.58 -5.26
C ALA A 35 -4.38 12.19 -6.71
N GLY A 36 -4.65 10.90 -6.98
CA GLY A 36 -5.04 10.43 -8.31
C GLY A 36 -6.29 11.13 -8.84
N ALA A 37 -7.33 11.26 -8.01
CA ALA A 37 -8.57 11.95 -8.36
C ALA A 37 -8.33 13.43 -8.69
N LEU A 38 -7.64 14.18 -7.83
CA LEU A 38 -7.44 15.61 -8.00
C LEU A 38 -6.45 15.96 -9.12
N LEU A 39 -5.37 15.19 -9.27
CA LEU A 39 -4.38 15.39 -10.35
C LEU A 39 -4.93 15.06 -11.74
N SER A 40 -6.00 14.27 -11.83
CA SER A 40 -6.67 13.94 -13.10
C SER A 40 -7.35 15.13 -13.77
N GLY A 41 -7.66 16.18 -13.00
CA GLY A 41 -8.40 17.35 -13.46
C GLY A 41 -9.90 17.10 -13.68
N PHE A 42 -10.43 15.96 -13.28
CA PHE A 42 -11.87 15.74 -13.17
C PHE A 42 -12.46 16.41 -11.93
N SER A 43 -13.76 16.72 -11.96
CA SER A 43 -14.48 17.21 -10.79
C SER A 43 -14.63 16.11 -9.75
N VAL A 44 -14.42 16.47 -8.48
CA VAL A 44 -14.52 15.54 -7.35
C VAL A 44 -15.65 16.00 -6.45
N THR A 45 -16.63 15.13 -6.18
CA THR A 45 -17.76 15.41 -5.29
C THR A 45 -17.64 14.63 -3.98
N TRP A 46 -18.47 14.97 -3.00
CA TRP A 46 -18.53 14.23 -1.73
C TRP A 46 -18.92 12.76 -1.92
N LYS A 47 -19.72 12.46 -2.95
CA LYS A 47 -20.08 11.08 -3.30
C LYS A 47 -18.83 10.25 -3.62
N GLU A 48 -17.97 10.74 -4.52
CA GLU A 48 -16.75 10.03 -4.91
C GLU A 48 -15.78 9.92 -3.72
N ILE A 49 -15.63 10.98 -2.90
CA ILE A 49 -14.79 10.95 -1.70
C ILE A 49 -15.21 9.81 -0.75
N ILE A 50 -16.50 9.72 -0.43
CA ILE A 50 -17.04 8.71 0.48
C ILE A 50 -16.89 7.31 -0.13
N LEU A 51 -17.29 7.13 -1.39
CA LEU A 51 -17.26 5.82 -2.04
C LEU A 51 -15.84 5.31 -2.28
N MET A 52 -14.88 6.18 -2.64
CA MET A 52 -13.46 5.83 -2.71
C MET A 52 -12.91 5.39 -1.36
N SER A 53 -13.30 6.09 -0.28
CA SER A 53 -12.89 5.72 1.09
C SER A 53 -13.41 4.34 1.47
N LEU A 54 -14.68 4.06 1.18
CA LEU A 54 -15.33 2.78 1.45
C LEU A 54 -14.71 1.66 0.59
N ALA A 55 -14.46 1.93 -0.69
CA ALA A 55 -13.79 0.99 -1.59
C ALA A 55 -12.41 0.63 -1.08
N LEU A 56 -11.60 1.62 -0.70
CA LEU A 56 -10.24 1.37 -0.20
C LEU A 56 -10.26 0.63 1.14
N LEU A 57 -11.16 0.99 2.05
CA LEU A 57 -11.36 0.29 3.32
C LEU A 57 -11.72 -1.18 3.06
N GLY A 58 -12.66 -1.43 2.16
CA GLY A 58 -13.10 -2.77 1.79
C GLY A 58 -11.98 -3.60 1.18
N LEU A 59 -11.29 -3.07 0.18
CA LEU A 59 -10.18 -3.76 -0.50
C LEU A 59 -9.05 -4.12 0.47
N ARG A 60 -8.64 -3.17 1.31
CA ARG A 60 -7.56 -3.41 2.29
C ARG A 60 -7.97 -4.40 3.37
N THR A 61 -9.21 -4.32 3.85
CA THR A 61 -9.76 -5.29 4.81
C THR A 61 -9.69 -6.70 4.23
N ALA A 62 -10.18 -6.89 3.00
CA ALA A 62 -10.14 -8.18 2.31
C ALA A 62 -8.71 -8.66 2.09
N ALA A 63 -7.82 -7.80 1.57
CA ALA A 63 -6.44 -8.14 1.25
C ALA A 63 -5.62 -8.53 2.49
N LEU A 64 -5.72 -7.75 3.58
CA LEU A 64 -4.97 -8.02 4.81
C LEU A 64 -5.50 -9.25 5.55
N ALA A 65 -6.83 -9.45 5.59
CA ALA A 65 -7.41 -10.66 6.14
C ALA A 65 -6.96 -11.90 5.36
N TYR A 66 -7.02 -11.86 4.02
CA TYR A 66 -6.56 -12.95 3.16
C TYR A 66 -5.05 -13.19 3.29
N ASN A 67 -4.24 -12.14 3.36
CA ASN A 67 -2.79 -12.27 3.58
C ASN A 67 -2.49 -13.05 4.87
N ASN A 68 -3.17 -12.74 5.97
CA ASN A 68 -3.01 -13.48 7.21
C ASN A 68 -3.44 -14.95 7.12
N ILE A 69 -4.48 -15.28 6.32
CA ILE A 69 -4.90 -16.66 6.07
C ILE A 69 -3.86 -17.39 5.21
N ALA A 70 -3.43 -16.76 4.13
CA ALA A 70 -2.53 -17.36 3.16
C ALA A 70 -1.12 -17.62 3.69
N ASP A 71 -0.67 -16.80 4.64
CA ASP A 71 0.68 -16.88 5.21
C ASP A 71 0.76 -17.63 6.56
N ILE A 72 -0.33 -18.29 7.04
CA ILE A 72 -0.36 -18.98 8.36
C ILE A 72 0.83 -19.93 8.53
N ASP A 73 1.15 -20.71 7.52
CA ASP A 73 2.24 -21.68 7.55
C ASP A 73 3.62 -21.01 7.69
N ILE A 74 3.89 -19.96 6.94
CA ILE A 74 5.13 -19.19 6.98
C ILE A 74 5.23 -18.38 8.28
N ASP A 75 4.17 -17.66 8.62
CA ASP A 75 4.12 -16.76 9.77
C ASP A 75 4.22 -17.50 11.12
N SER A 76 3.73 -18.74 11.20
CA SER A 76 3.84 -19.56 12.42
C SER A 76 5.27 -19.97 12.74
N LEU A 77 6.14 -20.05 11.72
CA LEU A 77 7.55 -20.40 11.84
C LEU A 77 8.46 -19.19 12.07
N ASN A 78 7.98 -17.98 11.72
CA ASN A 78 8.80 -16.77 11.79
C ASN A 78 8.70 -16.10 13.18
N PRO A 79 9.82 -15.95 13.93
CA PRO A 79 9.82 -15.32 15.25
C PRO A 79 9.25 -13.90 15.30
N ARG A 80 9.24 -13.17 14.16
CA ARG A 80 8.69 -11.82 14.07
C ARG A 80 7.16 -11.80 13.95
N THR A 81 6.57 -12.85 13.35
CA THR A 81 5.13 -12.88 13.02
C THR A 81 4.32 -13.94 13.76
N TRP A 82 4.96 -14.85 14.49
CA TRP A 82 4.29 -15.93 15.25
C TRP A 82 3.24 -15.45 16.28
N ASN A 83 3.30 -14.17 16.67
CA ASN A 83 2.36 -13.55 17.62
C ASN A 83 1.15 -12.89 16.96
N ARG A 84 0.95 -13.08 15.65
CA ARG A 84 -0.22 -12.55 14.93
C ARG A 84 -1.52 -13.12 15.52
N PRO A 85 -2.62 -12.32 15.52
CA PRO A 85 -3.89 -12.74 16.17
C PRO A 85 -4.44 -14.08 15.68
N LEU A 86 -4.27 -14.38 14.37
CA LEU A 86 -4.76 -15.61 13.77
C LEU A 86 -3.93 -16.84 14.22
N ILE A 87 -2.61 -16.68 14.32
CA ILE A 87 -1.70 -17.75 14.76
C ILE A 87 -1.87 -18.04 16.25
N LYS A 88 -2.09 -17.01 17.06
CA LYS A 88 -2.35 -17.15 18.51
C LYS A 88 -3.77 -17.63 18.83
N GLY A 89 -4.64 -17.83 17.84
CA GLY A 89 -6.01 -18.24 18.07
C GLY A 89 -6.92 -17.17 18.66
N ALA A 90 -6.46 -15.91 18.77
CA ALA A 90 -7.29 -14.79 19.22
C ALA A 90 -8.38 -14.42 18.19
N VAL A 91 -8.21 -14.82 16.93
CA VAL A 91 -9.18 -14.70 15.83
C VAL A 91 -9.30 -16.08 15.17
N LYS A 92 -10.52 -16.53 14.88
CA LYS A 92 -10.76 -17.78 14.16
C LYS A 92 -10.53 -17.57 12.64
N ILE A 93 -10.13 -18.62 11.95
CA ILE A 93 -9.98 -18.59 10.47
C ILE A 93 -11.31 -18.18 9.79
N SER A 94 -12.45 -18.65 10.33
CA SER A 94 -13.78 -18.25 9.85
C SER A 94 -14.02 -16.74 9.94
N ASP A 95 -13.56 -16.09 11.01
CA ASP A 95 -13.69 -14.64 11.17
C ASP A 95 -12.84 -13.87 10.15
N ALA A 96 -11.63 -14.38 9.88
CA ALA A 96 -10.77 -13.81 8.85
C ALA A 96 -11.40 -13.96 7.45
N TRP A 97 -12.01 -15.09 7.12
CA TRP A 97 -12.77 -15.28 5.87
C TRP A 97 -13.99 -14.35 5.79
N TRP A 98 -14.69 -14.12 6.91
CA TRP A 98 -15.78 -13.13 6.94
C TRP A 98 -15.27 -11.73 6.60
N LEU A 99 -14.11 -11.33 7.11
CA LEU A 99 -13.50 -10.04 6.73
C LEU A 99 -13.13 -9.99 5.26
N VAL A 100 -12.66 -11.08 4.66
CA VAL A 100 -12.41 -11.16 3.21
C VAL A 100 -13.70 -10.93 2.43
N VAL A 101 -14.78 -11.63 2.78
CA VAL A 101 -16.07 -11.54 2.07
C VAL A 101 -16.67 -10.15 2.25
N VAL A 102 -16.82 -9.68 3.48
CA VAL A 102 -17.44 -8.36 3.77
C VAL A 102 -16.63 -7.22 3.16
N GLY A 103 -15.29 -7.28 3.26
CA GLY A 103 -14.40 -6.30 2.64
C GLY A 103 -14.53 -6.30 1.11
N SER A 104 -14.59 -7.48 0.48
CA SER A 104 -14.78 -7.58 -0.96
C SER A 104 -16.14 -7.06 -1.41
N VAL A 105 -17.21 -7.39 -0.69
CA VAL A 105 -18.55 -6.85 -0.98
C VAL A 105 -18.57 -5.34 -0.87
N LEU A 106 -18.02 -4.77 0.20
CA LEU A 106 -17.93 -3.33 0.38
C LEU A 106 -17.16 -2.67 -0.77
N TYR A 107 -16.04 -3.27 -1.18
CA TYR A 107 -15.24 -2.80 -2.31
C TYR A 107 -16.02 -2.78 -3.62
N PHE A 108 -16.60 -3.92 -4.02
CA PHE A 108 -17.30 -4.03 -5.30
C PHE A 108 -18.58 -3.19 -5.34
N VAL A 109 -19.35 -3.14 -4.25
CA VAL A 109 -20.54 -2.28 -4.15
C VAL A 109 -20.15 -0.81 -4.31
N SER A 110 -19.10 -0.36 -3.63
CA SER A 110 -18.60 1.01 -3.77
C SER A 110 -18.12 1.30 -5.20
N ALA A 111 -17.44 0.34 -5.85
CA ALA A 111 -16.97 0.48 -7.22
C ALA A 111 -18.15 0.61 -8.23
N VAL A 112 -19.22 -0.18 -8.05
CA VAL A 112 -20.43 -0.12 -8.88
C VAL A 112 -21.16 1.23 -8.69
N LEU A 113 -21.24 1.72 -7.46
CA LEU A 113 -21.90 2.99 -7.14
C LEU A 113 -21.12 4.23 -7.63
N LEU A 114 -19.80 4.10 -7.87
CA LEU A 114 -18.98 5.16 -8.45
C LEU A 114 -19.32 5.40 -9.92
N ASN A 115 -18.93 4.50 -10.79
CA ASN A 115 -19.24 4.53 -12.23
C ASN A 115 -18.94 3.19 -12.89
N ILE A 116 -19.35 3.05 -14.16
CA ILE A 116 -19.20 1.80 -14.92
C ILE A 116 -17.74 1.35 -15.09
N TRP A 117 -16.81 2.29 -15.30
CA TRP A 117 -15.39 1.96 -15.51
C TRP A 117 -14.74 1.47 -14.22
N THR A 118 -15.08 2.10 -13.08
CA THR A 118 -14.65 1.62 -11.77
C THR A 118 -15.18 0.21 -11.50
N ALA A 119 -16.46 -0.04 -11.81
CA ALA A 119 -17.05 -1.37 -11.67
C ALA A 119 -16.33 -2.43 -12.51
N LEU A 120 -16.13 -2.16 -13.80
CA LEU A 120 -15.52 -3.11 -14.74
C LEU A 120 -14.04 -3.39 -14.46
N LEU A 121 -13.29 -2.39 -13.99
CA LEU A 121 -11.85 -2.51 -13.71
C LEU A 121 -11.54 -2.94 -12.27
N SER A 122 -12.52 -2.88 -11.37
CA SER A 122 -12.34 -3.24 -9.95
C SER A 122 -11.80 -4.66 -9.71
N PRO A 123 -12.07 -5.69 -10.53
CA PRO A 123 -11.44 -7.00 -10.33
C PRO A 123 -9.91 -6.98 -10.41
N ILE A 124 -9.31 -6.06 -11.18
CA ILE A 124 -7.85 -6.00 -11.38
C ILE A 124 -7.11 -5.71 -10.08
N PRO A 125 -7.32 -4.57 -9.37
CA PRO A 125 -6.65 -4.31 -8.12
C PRO A 125 -7.04 -5.30 -7.00
N TRP A 126 -8.27 -5.85 -7.04
CA TRP A 126 -8.69 -6.88 -6.09
C TRP A 126 -7.88 -8.17 -6.27
N LEU A 127 -7.73 -8.66 -7.51
CA LEU A 127 -6.92 -9.84 -7.82
C LEU A 127 -5.45 -9.61 -7.48
N LEU A 128 -4.88 -8.45 -7.82
CA LEU A 128 -3.51 -8.10 -7.45
C LEU A 128 -3.31 -8.12 -5.93
N ALA A 129 -4.23 -7.53 -5.18
CA ALA A 129 -4.14 -7.49 -3.72
C ALA A 129 -4.22 -8.88 -3.07
N LEU A 130 -5.12 -9.75 -3.57
CA LEU A 130 -5.24 -11.13 -3.07
C LEU A 130 -4.12 -12.06 -3.59
N ALA A 131 -3.55 -11.80 -4.76
CA ALA A 131 -2.44 -12.58 -5.28
C ALA A 131 -1.09 -12.28 -4.59
N TYR A 132 -0.97 -11.16 -3.87
CA TYR A 132 0.29 -10.73 -3.25
C TYR A 132 0.94 -11.79 -2.35
N PRO A 133 0.23 -12.51 -1.44
CA PRO A 133 0.86 -13.53 -0.61
C PRO A 133 1.51 -14.65 -1.42
N GLN A 134 0.93 -14.98 -2.60
CA GLN A 134 1.47 -16.02 -3.47
C GLN A 134 2.75 -15.58 -4.20
N SER A 135 2.98 -14.28 -4.34
CA SER A 135 4.17 -13.75 -5.01
C SER A 135 5.46 -14.15 -4.30
N LYS A 136 5.46 -14.15 -2.96
CA LYS A 136 6.59 -14.58 -2.11
C LYS A 136 6.95 -16.05 -2.28
N ARG A 137 6.00 -16.88 -2.75
CA ARG A 137 6.17 -18.32 -2.96
C ARG A 137 6.64 -18.63 -4.38
N LYS A 138 6.45 -17.71 -5.33
CA LYS A 138 6.68 -17.95 -6.77
C LYS A 138 7.92 -17.26 -7.30
N HIS A 139 8.29 -16.10 -6.78
CA HIS A 139 9.40 -15.29 -7.29
C HIS A 139 10.03 -14.40 -6.22
N SER A 140 11.18 -13.81 -6.55
CA SER A 140 11.97 -12.98 -5.62
C SER A 140 11.63 -11.49 -5.66
N PHE A 141 10.55 -11.08 -6.32
CA PHE A 141 10.17 -9.68 -6.52
C PHE A 141 8.77 -9.32 -5.95
N PRO A 142 8.38 -9.82 -4.75
CA PRO A 142 7.09 -9.46 -4.15
C PRO A 142 6.95 -7.96 -3.89
N HIS A 143 8.07 -7.26 -3.72
CA HIS A 143 8.14 -5.83 -3.46
C HIS A 143 7.56 -4.99 -4.61
N LEU A 144 7.86 -5.35 -5.87
CA LEU A 144 7.25 -4.70 -7.04
C LEU A 144 5.75 -5.00 -7.15
N HIS A 145 5.33 -6.22 -6.77
CA HIS A 145 3.91 -6.59 -6.71
C HIS A 145 3.18 -5.73 -5.67
N LEU A 146 3.76 -5.55 -4.47
CA LEU A 146 3.19 -4.67 -3.44
C LEU A 146 3.13 -3.23 -3.94
N GLY A 147 4.21 -2.73 -4.54
CA GLY A 147 4.27 -1.39 -5.11
C GLY A 147 3.19 -1.16 -6.17
N LEU A 148 3.00 -2.11 -7.09
CA LEU A 148 1.94 -2.07 -8.10
C LEU A 148 0.55 -2.05 -7.44
N THR A 149 0.32 -2.90 -6.45
CA THR A 149 -0.96 -2.99 -5.74
C THR A 149 -1.32 -1.67 -5.06
N LEU A 150 -0.36 -0.99 -4.40
CA LEU A 150 -0.62 0.30 -3.78
C LEU A 150 -0.76 1.43 -4.81
N ALA A 151 0.02 1.41 -5.89
CA ALA A 151 -0.10 2.38 -6.97
C ALA A 151 -1.47 2.35 -7.66
N MET A 152 -2.16 1.19 -7.66
CA MET A 152 -3.53 1.08 -8.17
C MET A 152 -4.51 2.04 -7.47
N ALA A 153 -4.23 2.50 -6.24
CA ALA A 153 -5.04 3.51 -5.59
C ALA A 153 -5.03 4.85 -6.35
N VAL A 154 -3.89 5.22 -6.96
CA VAL A 154 -3.78 6.45 -7.80
C VAL A 154 -4.64 6.32 -9.05
N ALA A 155 -4.50 5.23 -9.80
CA ALA A 155 -5.30 5.00 -11.00
C ALA A 155 -6.80 4.84 -10.67
N GLY A 156 -7.09 4.09 -9.61
CA GLY A 156 -8.46 3.89 -9.11
C GLY A 156 -9.14 5.20 -8.72
N GLY A 157 -8.41 6.12 -8.08
CA GLY A 157 -8.91 7.45 -7.75
C GLY A 157 -9.27 8.27 -8.99
N THR A 158 -8.41 8.26 -10.02
CA THR A 158 -8.71 8.92 -11.31
C THR A 158 -9.96 8.33 -11.97
N ILE A 159 -10.05 7.00 -12.07
CA ILE A 159 -11.17 6.32 -12.71
C ILE A 159 -12.46 6.52 -11.93
N ALA A 160 -12.39 6.57 -10.60
CA ALA A 160 -13.54 6.80 -9.73
C ALA A 160 -14.25 8.14 -10.00
N VAL A 161 -13.49 9.17 -10.38
CA VAL A 161 -14.02 10.52 -10.65
C VAL A 161 -14.23 10.79 -12.16
N ALA A 162 -13.98 9.82 -13.03
CA ALA A 162 -14.12 9.99 -14.47
C ALA A 162 -15.59 10.20 -14.93
N GLY A 163 -16.57 9.82 -14.11
CA GLY A 163 -17.99 10.04 -14.40
C GLY A 163 -18.40 9.41 -15.73
N ASN A 164 -18.88 10.23 -16.66
CA ASN A 164 -19.34 9.83 -18.00
C ASN A 164 -18.22 9.89 -19.08
N ALA A 165 -16.98 10.19 -18.71
CA ALA A 165 -15.87 10.20 -19.66
C ALA A 165 -15.67 8.81 -20.28
N SER A 166 -15.05 8.75 -21.46
CA SER A 166 -14.67 7.47 -22.05
C SER A 166 -13.55 6.80 -21.23
N LEU A 167 -13.46 5.45 -21.33
CA LEU A 167 -12.35 4.74 -20.67
C LEU A 167 -10.98 5.25 -21.11
N LEU A 168 -10.84 5.53 -22.42
CA LEU A 168 -9.57 6.06 -22.94
C LEU A 168 -9.24 7.40 -22.30
N GLU A 169 -10.19 8.32 -22.21
CA GLU A 169 -9.98 9.61 -21.54
C GLU A 169 -9.61 9.44 -20.07
N ALA A 170 -10.32 8.57 -19.34
CA ALA A 170 -10.01 8.28 -17.95
C ALA A 170 -8.57 7.74 -17.77
N LEU A 171 -8.15 6.81 -18.64
CA LEU A 171 -6.80 6.24 -18.61
C LEU A 171 -5.71 7.26 -18.99
N LEU A 172 -5.97 8.13 -19.97
CA LEU A 172 -5.03 9.20 -20.36
C LEU A 172 -4.84 10.25 -19.26
N ARG A 173 -5.85 10.44 -18.40
CA ARG A 173 -5.78 11.39 -17.29
C ARG A 173 -5.23 10.79 -16.00
N VAL A 174 -4.92 9.49 -15.96
CA VAL A 174 -4.20 8.91 -14.82
C VAL A 174 -2.85 9.61 -14.66
N PRO A 175 -2.50 10.12 -13.46
CA PRO A 175 -1.20 10.75 -13.25
C PRO A 175 -0.09 9.68 -13.18
N TRP A 176 0.30 9.14 -14.34
CA TRP A 176 1.21 8.00 -14.47
C TRP A 176 2.57 8.23 -13.83
N ALA A 177 3.11 9.44 -13.87
CA ALA A 177 4.36 9.73 -13.17
C ALA A 177 4.20 9.55 -11.66
N PHE A 178 3.06 9.99 -11.10
CA PHE A 178 2.75 9.79 -9.67
C PHE A 178 2.47 8.31 -9.35
N PHE A 179 1.74 7.61 -10.22
CA PHE A 179 1.49 6.16 -10.12
C PHE A 179 2.79 5.35 -10.04
N PHE A 180 3.69 5.53 -11.01
CA PHE A 180 4.96 4.82 -11.01
C PHE A 180 5.90 5.31 -9.89
N GLY A 181 5.80 6.58 -9.49
CA GLY A 181 6.46 7.09 -8.31
C GLY A 181 6.08 6.32 -7.05
N VAL A 182 4.79 6.11 -6.80
CA VAL A 182 4.28 5.29 -5.68
C VAL A 182 4.76 3.84 -5.81
N LEU A 183 4.68 3.24 -7.02
CA LEU A 183 5.12 1.87 -7.25
C LEU A 183 6.57 1.66 -6.81
N PHE A 184 7.49 2.48 -7.32
CA PHE A 184 8.91 2.31 -7.04
C PHE A 184 9.29 2.71 -5.61
N TRP A 185 8.66 3.74 -5.05
CA TRP A 185 8.87 4.09 -3.64
C TRP A 185 8.45 2.95 -2.71
N VAL A 186 7.26 2.37 -2.92
CA VAL A 186 6.77 1.23 -2.13
C VAL A 186 7.69 0.02 -2.30
N ALA A 187 8.11 -0.30 -3.53
CA ALA A 187 9.03 -1.39 -3.79
C ALA A 187 10.37 -1.20 -3.08
N GLY A 188 10.86 0.05 -3.02
CA GLY A 188 12.09 0.40 -2.32
C GLY A 188 12.01 0.17 -0.81
N PHE A 189 11.02 0.78 -0.15
CA PHE A 189 10.89 0.64 1.30
C PHE A 189 10.54 -0.79 1.74
N ASP A 190 9.73 -1.51 0.95
CA ASP A 190 9.40 -2.90 1.26
C ASP A 190 10.62 -3.83 1.08
N THR A 191 11.51 -3.53 0.13
CA THR A 191 12.81 -4.21 0.00
C THR A 191 13.67 -3.99 1.24
N ILE A 192 13.71 -2.75 1.77
CA ILE A 192 14.41 -2.44 3.03
C ILE A 192 13.74 -3.19 4.20
N TYR A 193 12.42 -3.17 4.28
CA TYR A 193 11.68 -3.84 5.35
C TYR A 193 11.92 -5.35 5.37
N ALA A 194 12.04 -5.99 4.20
CA ALA A 194 12.31 -7.41 4.07
C ALA A 194 13.69 -7.85 4.61
N LEU A 195 14.62 -6.91 4.84
CA LEU A 195 15.90 -7.21 5.49
C LEU A 195 15.74 -7.79 6.91
N MET A 196 14.63 -7.46 7.60
CA MET A 196 14.34 -8.01 8.93
C MET A 196 14.03 -9.51 8.90
N ASP A 197 13.61 -10.03 7.75
CA ASP A 197 13.28 -11.45 7.57
C ASP A 197 14.38 -12.20 6.79
N TYR A 198 15.52 -11.56 6.49
CA TYR A 198 16.55 -12.08 5.60
C TYR A 198 16.99 -13.52 5.94
N GLU A 199 17.37 -13.76 7.19
CA GLU A 199 17.85 -15.10 7.62
C GLU A 199 16.72 -16.14 7.55
N PHE A 200 15.51 -15.73 7.92
CA PHE A 200 14.33 -16.58 7.84
C PHE A 200 13.99 -16.92 6.39
N ASP A 201 13.94 -15.91 5.51
CA ASP A 201 13.59 -16.06 4.10
C ASP A 201 14.57 -16.98 3.38
N VAL A 202 15.89 -16.80 3.61
CA VAL A 202 16.93 -17.67 3.05
C VAL A 202 16.77 -19.11 3.54
N LYS A 203 16.55 -19.31 4.85
CA LYS A 203 16.42 -20.63 5.46
C LYS A 203 15.19 -21.40 4.99
N HIS A 204 14.07 -20.71 4.76
CA HIS A 204 12.77 -21.33 4.44
C HIS A 204 12.38 -21.20 2.96
N GLY A 205 13.24 -20.63 2.12
CA GLY A 205 12.99 -20.49 0.68
C GLY A 205 11.88 -19.48 0.35
N VAL A 206 11.65 -18.49 1.21
CA VAL A 206 10.69 -17.42 0.96
C VAL A 206 11.30 -16.41 -0.01
N GLY A 207 10.58 -16.09 -1.09
CA GLY A 207 11.08 -15.20 -2.14
C GLY A 207 11.10 -13.74 -1.70
N SER A 208 12.28 -13.14 -1.67
CA SER A 208 12.48 -11.70 -1.48
C SER A 208 13.75 -11.24 -2.21
N ILE A 209 13.86 -9.93 -2.51
CA ILE A 209 15.08 -9.36 -3.10
C ILE A 209 16.27 -9.58 -2.18
N PRO A 210 16.22 -9.35 -0.85
CA PRO A 210 17.31 -9.68 0.04
C PRO A 210 17.71 -11.17 -0.01
N ALA A 211 16.74 -12.08 0.08
CA ALA A 211 17.02 -13.52 0.07
C ALA A 211 17.74 -13.98 -1.21
N ARG A 212 17.41 -13.37 -2.36
CA ARG A 212 18.00 -13.71 -3.64
C ARG A 212 19.37 -13.09 -3.90
N PHE A 213 19.55 -11.82 -3.56
CA PHE A 213 20.73 -11.05 -3.98
C PHE A 213 21.67 -10.70 -2.82
N GLY A 214 21.29 -11.00 -1.58
CA GLY A 214 22.01 -10.63 -0.37
C GLY A 214 21.74 -9.17 0.05
N ILE A 215 22.07 -8.88 1.29
CA ILE A 215 21.76 -7.59 1.96
C ILE A 215 22.30 -6.38 1.18
N LYS A 216 23.59 -6.41 0.79
CA LYS A 216 24.24 -5.26 0.12
C LYS A 216 23.55 -4.91 -1.19
N LYS A 217 23.34 -5.90 -2.07
CA LYS A 217 22.67 -5.67 -3.37
C LYS A 217 21.21 -5.29 -3.19
N ALA A 218 20.52 -5.84 -2.19
CA ALA A 218 19.14 -5.44 -1.89
C ALA A 218 19.04 -3.97 -1.51
N LEU A 219 19.96 -3.46 -0.70
CA LEU A 219 20.03 -2.02 -0.37
C LEU A 219 20.35 -1.16 -1.60
N ASP A 220 21.19 -1.64 -2.54
CA ASP A 220 21.48 -0.92 -3.78
C ASP A 220 20.25 -0.89 -4.71
N ILE A 221 19.51 -1.99 -4.80
CA ILE A 221 18.25 -2.07 -5.57
C ILE A 221 17.19 -1.17 -4.93
N ALA A 222 17.04 -1.17 -3.61
CA ALA A 222 16.11 -0.30 -2.90
C ALA A 222 16.42 1.18 -3.15
N LEU A 223 17.71 1.57 -3.09
CA LEU A 223 18.13 2.93 -3.44
C LEU A 223 17.80 3.29 -4.89
N ALA A 224 18.04 2.37 -5.85
CA ALA A 224 17.71 2.60 -7.24
C ALA A 224 16.19 2.82 -7.42
N PHE A 225 15.35 2.01 -6.79
CA PHE A 225 13.90 2.21 -6.79
C PHE A 225 13.50 3.58 -6.21
N HIS A 226 14.11 3.98 -5.10
CA HIS A 226 13.86 5.26 -4.47
C HIS A 226 14.30 6.45 -5.33
N LEU A 227 15.45 6.37 -6.01
CA LEU A 227 15.90 7.41 -6.94
C LEU A 227 14.96 7.55 -8.15
N ILE A 228 14.48 6.43 -8.69
CA ILE A 228 13.46 6.43 -9.75
C ILE A 228 12.17 7.08 -9.23
N ALA A 229 11.73 6.74 -8.02
CA ALA A 229 10.54 7.33 -7.43
C ALA A 229 10.67 8.85 -7.22
N ILE A 230 11.79 9.32 -6.69
CA ILE A 230 12.09 10.75 -6.51
C ILE A 230 12.02 11.48 -7.86
N ALA A 231 12.64 10.92 -8.90
CA ALA A 231 12.59 11.52 -10.23
C ALA A 231 11.17 11.58 -10.81
N LEU A 232 10.39 10.51 -10.66
CA LEU A 232 9.01 10.44 -11.13
C LEU A 232 8.08 11.39 -10.38
N PHE A 233 8.23 11.52 -9.06
CA PHE A 233 7.52 12.52 -8.27
C PHE A 233 7.93 13.94 -8.65
N GLY A 234 9.21 14.19 -8.99
CA GLY A 234 9.66 15.46 -9.52
C GLY A 234 9.07 15.80 -10.89
N LEU A 235 8.92 14.80 -11.78
CA LEU A 235 8.26 14.94 -13.06
C LEU A 235 6.77 15.29 -12.95
N ALA A 236 6.13 15.00 -11.82
CA ALA A 236 4.74 15.38 -11.57
C ALA A 236 4.55 16.91 -11.60
N VAL A 237 5.58 17.70 -11.26
CA VAL A 237 5.53 19.16 -11.27
C VAL A 237 5.13 19.71 -12.65
N PRO A 238 5.93 19.52 -13.71
CA PRO A 238 5.58 20.04 -15.04
C PRO A 238 4.40 19.31 -15.69
N LEU A 239 4.21 18.01 -15.41
CA LEU A 239 3.17 17.22 -16.05
C LEU A 239 1.76 17.53 -15.56
N TYR A 240 1.61 17.90 -14.28
CA TYR A 240 0.29 18.13 -13.68
C TYR A 240 0.10 19.58 -13.22
N GLY A 241 1.01 20.48 -13.58
CA GLY A 241 0.95 21.90 -13.23
C GLY A 241 0.95 22.11 -11.71
N LEU A 242 1.88 21.45 -11.02
CA LEU A 242 2.06 21.60 -9.58
C LEU A 242 3.06 22.74 -9.31
N GLY A 243 2.83 23.50 -8.26
CA GLY A 243 3.61 24.68 -7.89
C GLY A 243 4.52 24.50 -6.68
N ARG A 244 4.73 25.59 -5.95
CA ARG A 244 5.74 25.68 -4.87
C ARG A 244 5.42 24.82 -3.66
N VAL A 245 4.12 24.64 -3.33
CA VAL A 245 3.70 23.84 -2.18
C VAL A 245 4.09 22.39 -2.38
N TYR A 246 3.82 21.85 -3.59
CA TYR A 246 4.24 20.51 -3.92
C TYR A 246 5.76 20.36 -4.03
N LEU A 247 6.46 21.33 -4.63
CA LEU A 247 7.93 21.32 -4.70
C LEU A 247 8.58 21.24 -3.32
N ALA A 248 8.08 22.01 -2.35
CA ALA A 248 8.57 21.92 -0.98
C ALA A 248 8.29 20.53 -0.36
N GLY A 249 7.09 20.00 -0.54
CA GLY A 249 6.74 18.65 -0.08
C GLY A 249 7.57 17.57 -0.73
N TRP A 250 7.75 17.63 -2.06
CA TRP A 250 8.61 16.71 -2.80
C TRP A 250 10.08 16.75 -2.31
N PHE A 251 10.62 17.95 -2.08
CA PHE A 251 11.99 18.10 -1.57
C PHE A 251 12.14 17.46 -0.19
N ILE A 252 11.23 17.77 0.75
CA ILE A 252 11.26 17.19 2.09
C ILE A 252 11.12 15.66 2.03
N ALA A 253 10.16 15.15 1.26
CA ALA A 253 9.97 13.72 1.09
C ALA A 253 11.21 13.03 0.48
N SER A 254 11.86 13.66 -0.51
CA SER A 254 13.08 13.14 -1.13
C SER A 254 14.22 13.03 -0.12
N VAL A 255 14.41 14.04 0.73
CA VAL A 255 15.40 14.00 1.83
C VAL A 255 15.09 12.86 2.80
N LEU A 256 13.83 12.68 3.18
CA LEU A 256 13.42 11.59 4.08
C LEU A 256 13.62 10.20 3.44
N ILE A 257 13.33 10.03 2.15
CA ILE A 257 13.58 8.78 1.40
C ILE A 257 15.08 8.46 1.37
N LEU A 258 15.94 9.45 1.12
CA LEU A 258 17.38 9.24 1.15
C LEU A 258 17.90 8.96 2.56
N TYR A 259 17.31 9.60 3.58
CA TYR A 259 17.65 9.36 4.98
C TYR A 259 17.23 7.94 5.43
N GLU A 260 16.08 7.41 4.94
CA GLU A 260 15.68 6.02 5.14
C GLU A 260 16.75 5.05 4.65
N ASN A 261 17.24 5.25 3.40
CA ASN A 261 18.31 4.43 2.83
C ASN A 261 19.60 4.52 3.65
N TYR A 262 19.95 5.71 4.13
CA TYR A 262 21.12 5.91 5.00
C TYR A 262 20.98 5.12 6.30
N LEU A 263 19.82 5.20 6.98
CA LEU A 263 19.56 4.47 8.21
C LEU A 263 19.70 2.95 8.03
N ALA A 264 19.08 2.41 6.97
CA ALA A 264 19.12 0.98 6.67
C ALA A 264 20.55 0.49 6.35
N ARG A 265 21.36 1.32 5.67
CA ARG A 265 22.78 1.00 5.38
C ARG A 265 23.68 1.07 6.62
N LYS A 266 23.34 1.91 7.59
CA LYS A 266 24.14 2.07 8.81
C LYS A 266 24.05 0.86 9.73
N SER A 267 22.85 0.28 9.92
CA SER A 267 22.62 -0.94 10.69
C SER A 267 21.25 -1.53 10.39
N LEU A 268 21.14 -2.86 10.35
CA LEU A 268 19.86 -3.56 10.23
C LEU A 268 18.91 -3.27 11.40
N GLU A 269 19.44 -2.96 12.58
CA GLU A 269 18.65 -2.54 13.75
C GLU A 269 17.86 -1.24 13.51
N ASN A 270 18.30 -0.42 12.55
CA ASN A 270 17.59 0.80 12.17
C ASN A 270 16.45 0.57 11.18
N VAL A 271 16.29 -0.64 10.62
CA VAL A 271 15.26 -0.91 9.60
C VAL A 271 13.84 -0.61 10.09
N PRO A 272 13.42 -0.94 11.33
CA PRO A 272 12.10 -0.55 11.82
C PRO A 272 11.92 0.97 11.88
N LYS A 273 12.97 1.71 12.28
CA LYS A 273 12.97 3.18 12.33
C LYS A 273 12.92 3.78 10.91
N ALA A 274 13.70 3.22 9.98
CA ALA A 274 13.68 3.59 8.58
C ALA A 274 12.28 3.40 7.98
N PHE A 275 11.67 2.23 8.18
CA PHE A 275 10.33 1.92 7.70
C PHE A 275 9.26 2.90 8.21
N ASN A 276 9.34 3.35 9.46
CA ASN A 276 8.38 4.30 10.03
C ASN A 276 8.43 5.69 9.37
N LEU A 277 9.52 6.04 8.66
CA LEU A 277 9.58 7.29 7.89
C LEU A 277 8.61 7.30 6.71
N ASN A 278 8.15 6.15 6.25
CA ASN A 278 7.24 6.07 5.10
C ASN A 278 5.85 6.66 5.39
N ILE A 279 5.42 6.71 6.66
CA ILE A 279 4.18 7.38 7.04
C ILE A 279 4.24 8.88 6.73
N PRO A 280 5.18 9.67 7.29
CA PRO A 280 5.28 11.09 6.94
C PRO A 280 5.65 11.32 5.47
N ILE A 281 6.49 10.49 4.84
CA ILE A 281 6.82 10.63 3.40
C ILE A 281 5.56 10.58 2.55
N GLY A 282 4.73 9.55 2.72
CA GLY A 282 3.49 9.41 1.95
C GLY A 282 2.50 10.54 2.19
N LEU A 283 2.34 10.96 3.44
CA LEU A 283 1.46 12.09 3.78
C LEU A 283 1.98 13.41 3.18
N ILE A 284 3.26 13.70 3.30
CA ILE A 284 3.86 14.93 2.76
C ILE A 284 3.69 15.00 1.25
N LEU A 285 4.03 13.92 0.51
CA LEU A 285 3.89 13.87 -0.95
C LEU A 285 2.44 14.08 -1.39
N THR A 286 1.52 13.36 -0.79
CA THR A 286 0.12 13.37 -1.24
C THR A 286 -0.62 14.61 -0.79
N LEU A 287 -0.44 15.03 0.47
CA LEU A 287 -1.13 16.23 0.98
C LEU A 287 -0.58 17.50 0.35
N SER A 288 0.74 17.58 0.06
CA SER A 288 1.28 18.73 -0.67
C SER A 288 0.76 18.80 -2.11
N ALA A 289 0.59 17.67 -2.80
CA ALA A 289 -0.02 17.64 -4.13
C ALA A 289 -1.49 18.08 -4.11
N ILE A 290 -2.26 17.60 -3.12
CA ILE A 290 -3.65 17.98 -2.91
C ILE A 290 -3.75 19.47 -2.59
N ALA A 291 -2.97 19.95 -1.62
CA ALA A 291 -2.99 21.36 -1.20
C ALA A 291 -2.61 22.28 -2.36
N ASP A 292 -1.57 21.94 -3.11
CA ASP A 292 -1.12 22.73 -4.26
C ASP A 292 -2.19 22.85 -5.35
N LYS A 293 -2.89 21.74 -5.65
CA LYS A 293 -4.02 21.75 -6.60
C LYS A 293 -5.19 22.58 -6.11
N LEU A 294 -5.53 22.52 -4.82
CA LEU A 294 -6.62 23.32 -4.24
C LEU A 294 -6.28 24.80 -4.17
N LEU A 295 -5.00 25.15 -4.04
CA LEU A 295 -4.51 26.54 -4.03
C LEU A 295 -4.26 27.11 -5.43
N GLY A 296 -4.50 26.34 -6.50
CA GLY A 296 -4.35 26.78 -7.88
C GLY A 296 -2.91 26.76 -8.43
N GLY A 297 -2.01 26.00 -7.81
CA GLY A 297 -0.63 25.85 -8.30
C GLY A 297 0.25 27.08 -8.04
N ILE A 298 0.18 27.67 -6.85
CA ILE A 298 0.92 28.89 -6.44
C ILE A 298 2.43 28.66 -6.35
#